data_efad5f7a6912b03af9669c1c74b31f6c
#
_entry.id   efad5f7a6912b03af9669c1c74b31f6c
#
_cell.length_a   1.000
_cell.length_b   1.000
_cell.length_c   1.000
_cell.angle_alpha   90.00
_cell.angle_beta   90.00
_cell.angle_gamma   90.00
#
_symmetry.space_group_name_H-M   'P 1'
#
loop_
_entity.id
_entity.type
_entity.pdbx_description
1 polymer ?
#
loop_
_entity_poly.entity_id
_entity_poly.type
_entity_poly.pdbx_seq_one_letter_code
_entity_poly.pdbx_strand_id
1 'polypeptide(L)'
;KAQFPVGYDRDGNIVTGFYASRSHNIIPVEDCRLGVPQNKEILDTIKEWMNECGITPYDENTHKGLVRHVLIRYGFTSKQIMVCLVINGDSLEAKCRAGNAADILCERLSKIDGMTSISYNINKENTNVILGKKTVCIWGRPYIEDTIHLLSYPDFTPQGTGITYQISPQSFYQVNPKQTEKLYSTALAFAG
;
A
#
# COMPACT_ATOMS: atom_id res chain seq x y z
N LYS A 1 -5.47 -4.82 -0.51
CA LYS A 1 -4.38 -4.27 0.31
C LYS A 1 -3.20 -5.21 0.23
N ALA A 2 -2.08 -4.71 -0.28
CA ALA A 2 -0.79 -5.39 -0.26
C ALA A 2 0.17 -4.61 0.66
N GLN A 3 1.04 -5.31 1.37
CA GLN A 3 2.04 -4.73 2.26
C GLN A 3 3.36 -5.42 1.99
N PHE A 4 4.35 -4.65 1.58
CA PHE A 4 5.67 -5.16 1.22
C PHE A 4 6.71 -4.58 2.16
N PRO A 5 7.40 -5.38 2.99
CA PRO A 5 8.60 -4.95 3.66
C PRO A 5 9.67 -4.53 2.67
N VAL A 6 10.47 -3.56 3.06
CA VAL A 6 11.60 -3.06 2.27
C VAL A 6 12.88 -3.37 3.03
N GLY A 7 13.88 -3.92 2.35
CA GLY A 7 15.15 -4.29 2.98
C GLY A 7 16.26 -4.44 1.95
N TYR A 8 17.36 -5.02 2.38
CA TYR A 8 18.47 -5.37 1.52
C TYR A 8 18.52 -6.88 1.26
N ASP A 9 18.91 -7.25 0.04
CA ASP A 9 19.35 -8.61 -0.26
C ASP A 9 20.80 -8.85 0.23
N ARG A 10 21.34 -10.04 -0.06
CA ARG A 10 22.72 -10.41 0.32
C ARG A 10 23.80 -9.61 -0.40
N ASP A 11 23.45 -9.06 -1.55
CA ASP A 11 24.35 -8.28 -2.42
C ASP A 11 24.26 -6.78 -2.12
N GLY A 12 23.39 -6.38 -1.18
CA GLY A 12 23.19 -4.99 -0.76
C GLY A 12 22.23 -4.19 -1.65
N ASN A 13 21.46 -4.86 -2.51
CA ASN A 13 20.44 -4.20 -3.31
C ASN A 13 19.16 -4.01 -2.49
N ILE A 14 18.44 -2.90 -2.74
CA ILE A 14 17.13 -2.66 -2.14
C ILE A 14 16.11 -3.62 -2.76
N VAL A 15 15.45 -4.39 -1.92
CA VAL A 15 14.43 -5.36 -2.32
C VAL A 15 13.12 -5.13 -1.56
N THR A 16 12.03 -5.54 -2.22
CA THR A 16 10.69 -5.62 -1.65
C THR A 16 10.15 -7.03 -1.83
N GLY A 17 9.34 -7.51 -0.90
CA GLY A 17 8.82 -8.88 -1.00
C GLY A 17 7.98 -9.29 0.19
N PHE A 18 8.20 -10.49 0.69
CA PHE A 18 7.55 -11.01 1.89
C PHE A 18 8.57 -11.58 2.86
N TYR A 19 8.29 -11.52 4.14
CA TYR A 19 9.14 -12.16 5.14
C TYR A 19 9.12 -13.68 5.00
N ALA A 20 10.29 -14.28 5.03
CA ALA A 20 10.42 -15.72 5.17
C ALA A 20 9.85 -16.17 6.53
N SER A 21 9.24 -17.36 6.55
CA SER A 21 8.62 -17.88 7.77
C SER A 21 9.56 -17.82 8.98
N ARG A 22 9.07 -17.27 10.08
CA ARG A 22 9.77 -17.14 11.35
C ARG A 22 11.09 -16.32 11.27
N SER A 23 11.20 -15.41 10.31
CA SER A 23 12.36 -14.52 10.18
C SER A 23 11.93 -13.16 9.63
N HIS A 24 12.84 -12.17 9.72
CA HIS A 24 12.70 -10.88 9.03
C HIS A 24 13.49 -10.82 7.71
N ASN A 25 13.97 -11.98 7.23
CA ASN A 25 14.59 -12.03 5.91
C ASN A 25 13.52 -11.85 4.83
N ILE A 26 13.75 -10.93 3.92
CA ILE A 26 12.82 -10.67 2.82
C ILE A 26 13.13 -11.65 1.69
N ILE A 27 12.10 -12.38 1.26
CA ILE A 27 12.12 -13.12 0.01
C ILE A 27 11.68 -12.12 -1.06
N PRO A 28 12.57 -11.71 -1.99
CA PRO A 28 12.21 -10.77 -3.03
C PRO A 28 11.07 -11.30 -3.88
N VAL A 29 10.11 -10.45 -4.20
CA VAL A 29 8.99 -10.77 -5.09
C VAL A 29 8.88 -9.68 -6.14
N GLU A 30 9.17 -10.04 -7.38
CA GLU A 30 9.07 -9.11 -8.52
C GLU A 30 7.63 -8.99 -9.03
N ASP A 31 6.89 -10.10 -9.03
CA ASP A 31 5.49 -10.14 -9.44
C ASP A 31 4.71 -11.12 -8.54
N CYS A 32 3.61 -10.64 -8.01
CA CYS A 32 2.71 -11.44 -7.17
C CYS A 32 1.39 -11.66 -7.92
N ARG A 33 1.12 -12.88 -8.34
CA ARG A 33 -0.12 -13.26 -9.05
C ARG A 33 -1.40 -12.96 -8.28
N LEU A 34 -1.32 -12.78 -6.96
CA LEU A 34 -2.44 -12.37 -6.12
C LEU A 34 -2.57 -10.83 -6.04
N GLY A 35 -1.59 -10.11 -6.55
CA GLY A 35 -1.57 -8.65 -6.59
C GLY A 35 -2.20 -8.08 -7.85
N VAL A 36 -2.24 -6.76 -7.91
CA VAL A 36 -2.59 -6.02 -9.13
C VAL A 36 -1.32 -5.76 -9.95
N PRO A 37 -1.41 -5.69 -11.29
CA PRO A 37 -0.23 -5.50 -12.14
C PRO A 37 0.60 -4.26 -11.80
N GLN A 38 -0.07 -3.20 -11.36
CA GLN A 38 0.57 -1.94 -10.97
C GLN A 38 1.51 -2.06 -9.76
N ASN A 39 1.40 -3.13 -8.95
CA ASN A 39 2.28 -3.32 -7.80
C ASN A 39 3.75 -3.34 -8.21
N LYS A 40 4.09 -4.03 -9.31
CA LYS A 40 5.47 -4.12 -9.79
C LYS A 40 6.02 -2.73 -10.15
N GLU A 41 5.30 -1.99 -10.97
CA GLU A 41 5.71 -0.64 -11.40
C GLU A 41 5.89 0.31 -10.20
N ILE A 42 4.97 0.27 -9.23
CA ILE A 42 5.04 1.08 -8.00
C ILE A 42 6.29 0.72 -7.20
N LEU A 43 6.53 -0.57 -6.98
CA LEU A 43 7.65 -1.04 -6.16
C LEU A 43 9.00 -0.75 -6.84
N ASP A 44 9.09 -0.91 -8.15
CA ASP A 44 10.30 -0.58 -8.92
C ASP A 44 10.58 0.92 -8.87
N THR A 45 9.58 1.76 -9.08
CA THR A 45 9.68 3.22 -8.96
C THR A 45 10.18 3.66 -7.57
N ILE A 46 9.69 3.02 -6.51
CA ILE A 46 10.11 3.32 -5.14
C ILE A 46 11.56 2.88 -4.90
N LYS A 47 11.97 1.70 -5.35
CA LYS A 47 13.36 1.22 -5.22
C LYS A 47 14.35 2.13 -5.96
N GLU A 48 14.02 2.54 -7.18
CA GLU A 48 14.84 3.48 -7.96
C GLU A 48 14.95 4.83 -7.26
N TRP A 49 13.83 5.39 -6.78
CA TRP A 49 13.80 6.63 -6.00
C TRP A 49 14.65 6.54 -4.72
N MET A 50 14.55 5.43 -3.98
CA MET A 50 15.37 5.22 -2.78
C MET A 50 16.86 5.21 -3.11
N ASN A 51 17.28 4.50 -4.16
CA ASN A 51 18.67 4.44 -4.60
C ASN A 51 19.19 5.82 -5.02
N GLU A 52 18.44 6.56 -5.81
CA GLU A 52 18.86 7.89 -6.32
C GLU A 52 18.93 8.94 -5.20
N CYS A 53 18.03 8.88 -4.23
CA CYS A 53 17.99 9.82 -3.12
C CYS A 53 18.81 9.37 -1.91
N GLY A 54 19.49 8.22 -1.98
CA GLY A 54 20.27 7.69 -0.86
C GLY A 54 19.43 7.34 0.37
N ILE A 55 18.17 6.98 0.15
CA ILE A 55 17.23 6.59 1.21
C ILE A 55 17.40 5.10 1.50
N THR A 56 17.64 4.78 2.76
CA THR A 56 17.92 3.41 3.18
C THR A 56 16.67 2.70 3.70
N PRO A 57 16.51 1.41 3.41
CA PRO A 57 15.58 0.53 4.10
C PRO A 57 15.81 0.53 5.61
N TYR A 58 14.75 0.34 6.37
CA TYR A 58 14.83 0.12 7.81
C TYR A 58 15.37 -1.28 8.10
N ASP A 59 16.34 -1.35 9.00
CA ASP A 59 16.90 -2.61 9.51
C ASP A 59 16.34 -2.88 10.91
N GLU A 60 15.62 -3.97 11.06
CA GLU A 60 14.99 -4.39 12.32
C GLU A 60 16.02 -4.72 13.43
N ASN A 61 17.29 -5.04 13.09
CA ASN A 61 18.32 -5.35 14.08
C ASN A 61 18.98 -4.11 14.66
N THR A 62 19.24 -3.13 13.79
CA THR A 62 19.94 -1.88 14.16
C THR A 62 19.00 -0.73 14.45
N HIS A 63 17.73 -0.88 14.10
CA HIS A 63 16.69 0.18 14.15
C HIS A 63 17.05 1.44 13.38
N LYS A 64 17.85 1.30 12.32
CA LYS A 64 18.28 2.39 11.45
C LYS A 64 17.68 2.26 10.06
N GLY A 65 17.69 3.36 9.32
CA GLY A 65 17.08 3.44 8.00
C GLY A 65 15.68 4.05 8.06
N LEU A 66 15.16 4.46 6.90
CA LEU A 66 13.94 5.27 6.83
C LEU A 66 12.72 4.44 6.42
N VAL A 67 12.78 3.73 5.30
CA VAL A 67 11.58 3.07 4.73
C VAL A 67 11.45 1.65 5.26
N ARG A 68 10.34 1.40 5.96
CA ARG A 68 10.02 0.08 6.55
C ARG A 68 9.19 -0.79 5.61
N HIS A 69 8.07 -0.22 5.13
CA HIS A 69 7.11 -0.95 4.30
C HIS A 69 6.53 -0.05 3.21
N VAL A 70 6.08 -0.66 2.14
CA VAL A 70 5.21 -0.06 1.13
C VAL A 70 3.83 -0.71 1.25
N LEU A 71 2.82 0.11 1.52
CA LEU A 71 1.42 -0.28 1.52
C LEU A 71 0.78 0.17 0.22
N ILE A 72 0.19 -0.76 -0.52
CA ILE A 72 -0.56 -0.47 -1.75
C ILE A 72 -2.01 -0.89 -1.56
N ARG A 73 -2.92 0.01 -1.89
CA ARG A 73 -4.36 -0.27 -1.97
C ARG A 73 -4.86 0.00 -3.38
N TYR A 74 -5.78 -0.81 -3.81
CA TYR A 74 -6.41 -0.74 -5.11
C TYR A 74 -7.93 -0.86 -4.97
N GLY A 75 -8.67 0.09 -5.52
CA GLY A 75 -10.11 0.04 -5.68
C GLY A 75 -10.46 -0.74 -6.93
N PHE A 76 -11.11 -1.89 -6.78
CA PHE A 76 -11.37 -2.79 -7.92
C PHE A 76 -12.43 -2.23 -8.88
N THR A 77 -13.40 -1.51 -8.34
CA THR A 77 -14.43 -0.83 -9.15
C THR A 77 -13.93 0.52 -9.66
N SER A 78 -13.35 1.33 -8.78
CA SER A 78 -12.91 2.69 -9.11
C SER A 78 -11.59 2.75 -9.89
N LYS A 79 -10.77 1.69 -9.85
CA LYS A 79 -9.40 1.62 -10.37
C LYS A 79 -8.42 2.58 -9.68
N GLN A 80 -8.82 3.22 -8.59
CA GLN A 80 -8.00 4.13 -7.83
C GLN A 80 -6.89 3.40 -7.06
N ILE A 81 -5.70 3.99 -7.03
CA ILE A 81 -4.52 3.47 -6.35
C ILE A 81 -4.11 4.41 -5.22
N MET A 82 -3.79 3.82 -4.08
CA MET A 82 -3.15 4.49 -2.97
C MET A 82 -1.82 3.83 -2.66
N VAL A 83 -0.79 4.64 -2.49
CA VAL A 83 0.52 4.24 -1.97
C VAL A 83 0.76 4.92 -0.63
N CYS A 84 1.16 4.16 0.37
CA CYS A 84 1.56 4.68 1.68
C CYS A 84 2.89 4.06 2.09
N LEU A 85 3.93 4.87 2.22
CA LEU A 85 5.22 4.45 2.76
C LEU A 85 5.16 4.45 4.29
N VAL A 86 5.55 3.35 4.92
CA VAL A 86 5.74 3.31 6.38
C VAL A 86 7.19 3.67 6.67
N ILE A 87 7.40 4.71 7.47
CA ILE A 87 8.72 5.27 7.69
C ILE A 87 9.11 5.30 9.17
N ASN A 88 10.40 5.09 9.42
CA ASN A 88 11.06 5.27 10.71
C ASN A 88 11.65 6.69 10.79
N GLY A 89 10.82 7.70 10.70
CA GLY A 89 11.23 9.10 10.68
C GLY A 89 10.04 10.02 10.81
N ASP A 90 10.28 11.31 10.91
CA ASP A 90 9.23 12.31 11.08
C ASP A 90 8.68 12.84 9.74
N SER A 91 9.47 12.73 8.66
CA SER A 91 9.07 13.15 7.31
C SER A 91 9.86 12.43 6.22
N LEU A 92 9.44 12.59 4.97
CA LEU A 92 10.17 12.18 3.76
C LEU A 92 11.02 13.32 3.17
N GLU A 93 11.17 14.42 3.89
CA GLU A 93 11.92 15.60 3.45
C GLU A 93 13.43 15.37 3.53
N ALA A 94 13.93 14.48 2.66
CA ALA A 94 15.36 14.30 2.46
C ALA A 94 15.82 15.07 1.21
N LYS A 95 17.06 15.60 1.23
CA LYS A 95 17.65 16.23 0.06
C LYS A 95 18.19 15.17 -0.88
N CYS A 96 17.65 15.14 -2.09
CA CYS A 96 18.16 14.37 -3.21
C CYS A 96 18.95 15.30 -4.15
N ARG A 97 19.83 14.78 -4.99
CA ARG A 97 20.53 15.60 -5.99
C ARG A 97 19.58 16.38 -6.92
N ALA A 98 18.43 15.81 -7.20
CA ALA A 98 17.42 16.39 -8.10
C ALA A 98 16.38 17.28 -7.37
N GLY A 99 16.47 17.47 -6.03
CA GLY A 99 15.51 18.29 -5.29
C GLY A 99 15.06 17.66 -3.97
N ASN A 100 13.81 17.91 -3.57
CA ASN A 100 13.21 17.28 -2.40
C ASN A 100 12.77 15.84 -2.74
N ALA A 101 13.14 14.88 -1.90
CA ALA A 101 12.87 13.47 -2.15
C ALA A 101 11.36 13.15 -2.22
N ALA A 102 10.54 13.79 -1.38
CA ALA A 102 9.10 13.59 -1.40
C ALA A 102 8.47 14.10 -2.72
N ASP A 103 8.91 15.25 -3.22
CA ASP A 103 8.40 15.82 -4.48
C ASP A 103 8.74 14.92 -5.67
N ILE A 104 9.98 14.40 -5.72
CA ILE A 104 10.43 13.47 -6.78
C ILE A 104 9.60 12.18 -6.74
N LEU A 105 9.35 11.62 -5.55
CA LEU A 105 8.50 10.44 -5.40
C LEU A 105 7.09 10.71 -5.91
N CYS A 106 6.49 11.83 -5.50
CA CYS A 106 5.15 12.22 -5.92
C CYS A 106 5.07 12.41 -7.44
N GLU A 107 6.05 13.07 -8.04
CA GLU A 107 6.10 13.28 -9.50
C GLU A 107 6.13 11.95 -10.25
N ARG A 108 6.90 10.97 -9.78
CA ARG A 108 7.03 9.67 -10.44
C ARG A 108 5.79 8.81 -10.27
N LEU A 109 5.34 8.64 -9.03
CA LEU A 109 4.18 7.80 -8.74
C LEU A 109 2.88 8.37 -9.33
N SER A 110 2.73 9.69 -9.41
CA SER A 110 1.52 10.32 -9.98
C SER A 110 1.32 10.03 -11.48
N LYS A 111 2.36 9.59 -12.19
CA LYS A 111 2.28 9.20 -13.60
C LYS A 111 1.68 7.81 -13.81
N ILE A 112 1.60 7.00 -12.75
CA ILE A 112 1.02 5.66 -12.82
C ILE A 112 -0.50 5.78 -12.93
N ASP A 113 -1.07 5.12 -13.92
CA ASP A 113 -2.52 5.17 -14.16
C ASP A 113 -3.32 4.69 -12.95
N GLY A 114 -4.33 5.47 -12.59
CA GLY A 114 -5.16 5.24 -11.40
C GLY A 114 -4.56 5.79 -10.09
N MET A 115 -3.34 6.33 -10.05
CA MET A 115 -2.78 6.89 -8.83
C MET A 115 -3.65 8.05 -8.32
N THR A 116 -4.10 7.93 -7.07
CA THR A 116 -5.06 8.86 -6.47
C THR A 116 -4.57 9.41 -5.13
N SER A 117 -3.75 8.66 -4.43
CA SER A 117 -3.27 8.99 -3.09
C SER A 117 -1.84 8.55 -2.87
N ILE A 118 -0.98 9.47 -2.45
CA ILE A 118 0.38 9.17 -1.99
C ILE A 118 0.53 9.75 -0.59
N SER A 119 0.95 8.92 0.34
CA SER A 119 1.10 9.28 1.74
C SER A 119 2.30 8.59 2.37
N TYR A 120 2.69 9.05 3.56
CA TYR A 120 3.54 8.28 4.43
C TYR A 120 2.93 8.14 5.83
N ASN A 121 3.24 7.04 6.48
CA ASN A 121 2.82 6.73 7.84
C ASN A 121 4.05 6.67 8.74
N ILE A 122 4.01 7.39 9.85
CA ILE A 122 5.11 7.47 10.81
C ILE A 122 4.99 6.31 11.78
N ASN A 123 5.96 5.40 11.74
CA ASN A 123 6.10 4.33 12.69
C ASN A 123 7.56 4.17 13.14
N LYS A 124 7.88 4.79 14.28
CA LYS A 124 9.21 4.71 14.92
C LYS A 124 9.26 3.65 16.04
N GLU A 125 8.14 2.95 16.27
CA GLU A 125 8.05 1.96 17.33
C GLU A 125 8.76 0.66 16.94
N ASN A 126 9.43 0.06 17.91
CA ASN A 126 10.02 -1.28 17.78
C ASN A 126 8.99 -2.36 18.13
N THR A 127 7.98 -2.51 17.28
CA THR A 127 6.89 -3.46 17.46
C THR A 127 6.54 -4.12 16.13
N ASN A 128 5.82 -5.23 16.18
CA ASN A 128 5.30 -5.92 15.00
C ASN A 128 4.13 -5.17 14.31
N VAL A 129 3.70 -4.04 14.86
CA VAL A 129 2.65 -3.23 14.25
C VAL A 129 3.22 -2.45 13.08
N ILE A 130 2.68 -2.67 11.89
CA ILE A 130 3.20 -2.07 10.66
C ILE A 130 2.87 -0.58 10.58
N LEU A 131 1.63 -0.19 10.85
CA LEU A 131 1.18 1.20 10.75
C LEU A 131 1.22 1.90 12.11
N GLY A 132 1.92 3.02 12.18
CA GLY A 132 1.85 3.94 13.31
C GLY A 132 0.57 4.79 13.30
N LYS A 133 0.43 5.65 14.28
CA LYS A 133 -0.78 6.45 14.51
C LYS A 133 -0.96 7.62 13.53
N LYS A 134 0.14 8.18 13.02
CA LYS A 134 0.11 9.39 12.19
C LYS A 134 0.39 9.05 10.73
N THR A 135 -0.54 9.45 9.86
CA THR A 135 -0.38 9.39 8.40
C THR A 135 -0.47 10.79 7.82
N VAL A 136 0.42 11.10 6.89
CA VAL A 136 0.48 12.38 6.19
C VAL A 136 0.28 12.13 4.70
N CYS A 137 -0.75 12.75 4.11
CA CYS A 137 -0.95 12.75 2.66
C CYS A 137 -0.04 13.81 2.05
N ILE A 138 0.77 13.43 1.06
CA ILE A 138 1.73 14.30 0.39
C ILE A 138 1.34 14.60 -1.07
N TRP A 139 0.44 13.80 -1.64
CA TRP A 139 -0.11 14.05 -2.97
C TRP A 139 -1.50 13.44 -3.11
N GLY A 140 -2.38 14.13 -3.85
CA GLY A 140 -3.73 13.69 -4.13
C GLY A 140 -4.66 13.77 -2.91
N ARG A 141 -5.50 12.77 -2.73
CA ARG A 141 -6.49 12.69 -1.63
C ARG A 141 -5.99 11.79 -0.51
N PRO A 142 -6.38 12.02 0.78
CA PRO A 142 -5.98 11.16 1.89
C PRO A 142 -6.69 9.78 1.90
N TYR A 143 -7.50 9.49 0.90
CA TYR A 143 -8.23 8.24 0.73
C TYR A 143 -8.40 7.91 -0.76
N ILE A 144 -8.72 6.66 -1.05
CA ILE A 144 -9.30 6.22 -2.31
C ILE A 144 -10.74 5.81 -2.08
N GLU A 145 -11.52 5.76 -3.14
CA GLU A 145 -12.89 5.24 -3.11
C GLU A 145 -12.95 3.88 -3.78
N ASP A 146 -13.83 3.02 -3.28
CA ASP A 146 -14.22 1.81 -3.98
C ASP A 146 -15.68 1.50 -3.71
N THR A 147 -16.33 0.80 -4.64
CA THR A 147 -17.76 0.49 -4.57
C THR A 147 -17.94 -1.01 -4.54
N ILE A 148 -18.72 -1.50 -3.60
CA ILE A 148 -19.26 -2.87 -3.59
C ILE A 148 -20.72 -2.82 -3.99
N HIS A 149 -21.17 -3.83 -4.74
CA HIS A 149 -22.55 -3.91 -5.24
C HIS A 149 -23.31 -4.95 -4.44
N LEU A 150 -24.55 -4.61 -4.08
CA LEU A 150 -25.45 -5.56 -3.45
C LEU A 150 -26.01 -6.52 -4.50
N LEU A 151 -26.11 -7.77 -4.12
CA LEU A 151 -26.61 -8.87 -4.93
C LEU A 151 -27.90 -9.44 -4.33
N SER A 152 -28.79 -9.92 -5.17
CA SER A 152 -29.98 -10.66 -4.72
C SER A 152 -29.56 -12.03 -4.16
N TYR A 153 -30.11 -12.41 -3.03
CA TYR A 153 -29.96 -13.77 -2.51
C TYR A 153 -31.21 -14.59 -2.87
N PRO A 154 -31.10 -15.89 -3.26
CA PRO A 154 -29.86 -16.71 -3.30
C PRO A 154 -29.10 -16.67 -4.64
N ASP A 155 -29.59 -15.99 -5.66
CA ASP A 155 -29.06 -16.10 -7.05
C ASP A 155 -27.83 -15.24 -7.29
N PHE A 156 -27.50 -14.34 -6.37
CA PHE A 156 -26.39 -13.39 -6.47
C PHE A 156 -26.40 -12.56 -7.77
N THR A 157 -27.60 -12.18 -8.23
CA THR A 157 -27.75 -11.28 -9.37
C THR A 157 -27.59 -9.80 -8.93
N PRO A 158 -26.99 -8.94 -9.77
CA PRO A 158 -26.81 -7.54 -9.42
C PRO A 158 -28.13 -6.81 -9.17
N GLN A 159 -28.25 -6.10 -8.05
CA GLN A 159 -29.43 -5.27 -7.71
C GLN A 159 -29.32 -3.82 -8.22
N GLY A 160 -28.22 -3.45 -8.88
CA GLY A 160 -27.99 -2.10 -9.35
C GLY A 160 -27.61 -1.09 -8.27
N THR A 161 -27.63 -1.46 -6.99
CA THR A 161 -27.26 -0.59 -5.87
C THR A 161 -25.81 -0.82 -5.47
N GLY A 162 -25.02 0.26 -5.45
CA GLY A 162 -23.65 0.24 -5.00
C GLY A 162 -23.47 1.05 -3.71
N ILE A 163 -22.59 0.58 -2.82
CA ILE A 163 -22.19 1.30 -1.62
C ILE A 163 -20.73 1.68 -1.79
N THR A 164 -20.46 2.99 -1.84
CA THR A 164 -19.12 3.53 -2.00
C THR A 164 -18.49 3.81 -0.65
N TYR A 165 -17.27 3.31 -0.47
CA TYR A 165 -16.46 3.47 0.73
C TYR A 165 -15.28 4.39 0.48
N GLN A 166 -14.97 5.26 1.44
CA GLN A 166 -13.70 5.97 1.48
C GLN A 166 -12.70 5.13 2.28
N ILE A 167 -11.57 4.83 1.66
CA ILE A 167 -10.57 3.89 2.18
C ILE A 167 -9.27 4.66 2.41
N SER A 168 -8.93 4.89 3.68
CA SER A 168 -7.65 5.47 4.11
C SER A 168 -6.56 4.39 4.23
N PRO A 169 -5.27 4.75 4.43
CA PRO A 169 -4.21 3.77 4.69
C PRO A 169 -4.53 2.84 5.86
N GLN A 170 -5.20 3.34 6.90
CA GLN A 170 -5.51 2.61 8.13
C GLN A 170 -6.84 1.85 8.09
N SER A 171 -7.74 2.17 7.15
CA SER A 171 -9.06 1.54 7.06
C SER A 171 -8.96 0.03 6.89
N PHE A 172 -9.84 -0.71 7.57
CA PHE A 172 -10.10 -2.09 7.18
C PHE A 172 -10.95 -2.10 5.89
N TYR A 173 -10.58 -2.93 4.94
CA TYR A 173 -11.37 -3.19 3.72
C TYR A 173 -11.08 -4.60 3.25
N GLN A 174 -12.12 -5.34 2.87
CA GLN A 174 -12.00 -6.72 2.45
C GLN A 174 -11.15 -6.86 1.16
N VAL A 175 -10.32 -7.89 1.12
CA VAL A 175 -9.35 -8.07 0.03
C VAL A 175 -9.94 -8.71 -1.22
N ASN A 176 -11.08 -9.40 -1.09
CA ASN A 176 -11.75 -10.08 -2.20
C ASN A 176 -13.13 -9.45 -2.43
N PRO A 177 -13.27 -8.45 -3.31
CA PRO A 177 -14.52 -7.72 -3.50
C PRO A 177 -15.67 -8.61 -3.94
N LYS A 178 -15.43 -9.55 -4.86
CA LYS A 178 -16.49 -10.46 -5.35
C LYS A 178 -17.07 -11.35 -4.22
N GLN A 179 -16.24 -11.83 -3.32
CA GLN A 179 -16.72 -12.62 -2.18
C GLN A 179 -17.32 -11.71 -1.11
N THR A 180 -16.85 -10.48 -0.97
CA THR A 180 -17.42 -9.48 -0.07
C THR A 180 -18.85 -9.13 -0.47
N GLU A 181 -19.10 -8.90 -1.74
CA GLU A 181 -20.45 -8.65 -2.26
C GLU A 181 -21.41 -9.80 -1.93
N LYS A 182 -20.99 -11.03 -2.17
CA LYS A 182 -21.80 -12.23 -1.81
C LYS A 182 -22.04 -12.34 -0.31
N LEU A 183 -20.98 -12.18 0.50
CA LEU A 183 -21.07 -12.28 1.96
C LEU A 183 -22.03 -11.25 2.54
N TYR A 184 -21.90 -10.00 2.13
CA TYR A 184 -22.75 -8.92 2.66
C TYR A 184 -24.19 -9.04 2.18
N SER A 185 -24.39 -9.44 0.93
CA SER A 185 -25.74 -9.67 0.40
C SER A 185 -26.43 -10.84 1.12
N THR A 186 -25.71 -11.90 1.43
CA THR A 186 -26.20 -13.02 2.23
C THR A 186 -26.55 -12.56 3.64
N ALA A 187 -25.66 -11.81 4.30
CA ALA A 187 -25.90 -11.30 5.64
C ALA A 187 -27.14 -10.39 5.71
N LEU A 188 -27.32 -9.52 4.73
CA LEU A 188 -28.49 -8.65 4.63
C LEU A 188 -29.78 -9.46 4.43
N ALA A 189 -29.76 -10.49 3.58
CA ALA A 189 -30.94 -11.34 3.36
C ALA A 189 -31.37 -12.11 4.62
N PHE A 190 -30.43 -12.45 5.52
CA PHE A 190 -30.74 -13.10 6.79
C PHE A 190 -31.05 -12.10 7.94
N ALA A 191 -30.73 -10.85 7.78
CA ALA A 191 -31.01 -9.82 8.79
C ALA A 191 -32.45 -9.25 8.70
N GLY A 192 -33.19 -9.58 7.63
CA GLY A 192 -34.55 -9.14 7.34
C GLY A 192 -34.58 -7.84 6.60
#